data_5c32c3a44b09a87e3b71d5587b37ea3c
#
_entry.id   5c32c3a44b09a87e3b71d5587b37ea3c
#
_cell.length_a   1.000
_cell.length_b   1.000
_cell.length_c   1.000
_cell.angle_alpha   90.00
_cell.angle_beta   90.00
_cell.angle_gamma   90.00
#
_symmetry.space_group_name_H-M   'P 1'
#
loop_
_entity.id
_entity.type
_entity.pdbx_description
1 polymer ?
#
loop_
_entity_poly.entity_id
_entity_poly.type
_entity_poly.pdbx_seq_one_letter_code
_entity_poly.pdbx_strand_id
1 'polypeptide(L)'
;MWPADKRAAVAFTFDFDAEEVWIGMDEANATRPGVLSQGAYGAKVGLPLVLELLARHELTATFFVPGRVAERYPERVAEILAAGHEIGLHGYTHRGPGRLAGIAEEVSELDRSLAVLRALGANPVGFRSPSWDFGEQTLALLAERGIVYSSNMMDDIRPYVHQPSGIVELPVQWILDDAPHFMFDNASWEKTIRSPREVGEIWEAELRGIHALGGLGVLTTHPQFIGRPGRLPLLERTIELVLALEGVWVATAGEIARHVRARAEAGPAPTAQAEAEPAPGKSAGAEP
;
A
#
# COMPACT_ATOMS: atom_id res chain seq x y z
N MET A 1 11.18 -7.62 -14.05
CA MET A 1 9.91 -7.48 -13.30
C MET A 1 9.23 -6.16 -13.63
N TRP A 2 9.90 -5.04 -13.58
CA TRP A 2 9.38 -3.69 -13.77
C TRP A 2 9.28 -3.29 -15.25
N PRO A 3 8.66 -2.14 -15.61
CA PRO A 3 8.71 -1.60 -16.97
C PRO A 3 10.14 -1.45 -17.48
N ALA A 4 10.29 -1.34 -18.81
CA ALA A 4 11.61 -1.11 -19.42
C ALA A 4 12.29 0.10 -18.75
N ASP A 5 13.61 0.00 -18.54
CA ASP A 5 14.46 1.01 -17.89
C ASP A 5 14.18 1.26 -16.40
N LYS A 6 13.26 0.48 -15.79
CA LYS A 6 12.97 0.57 -14.35
C LYS A 6 13.64 -0.58 -13.58
N ARG A 7 14.29 -0.21 -12.48
CA ARG A 7 15.03 -1.13 -11.60
C ARG A 7 14.17 -1.60 -10.42
N ALA A 8 13.43 -0.67 -9.83
CA ALA A 8 12.59 -0.90 -8.64
C ALA A 8 11.31 -0.08 -8.76
N ALA A 9 10.32 -0.37 -7.94
CA ALA A 9 9.11 0.43 -7.85
C ALA A 9 8.90 0.95 -6.42
N VAL A 10 8.22 2.09 -6.31
CA VAL A 10 7.75 2.64 -5.03
C VAL A 10 6.31 3.09 -5.17
N ALA A 11 5.46 2.69 -4.23
CA ALA A 11 4.11 3.20 -4.05
C ALA A 11 4.04 4.06 -2.78
N PHE A 12 3.60 5.31 -2.93
CA PHE A 12 3.19 6.11 -1.79
C PHE A 12 1.75 5.78 -1.46
N THR A 13 1.50 5.28 -0.26
CA THR A 13 0.18 4.85 0.17
C THR A 13 -0.22 5.53 1.48
N PHE A 14 -1.50 5.83 1.59
CA PHE A 14 -2.09 6.53 2.73
C PHE A 14 -3.30 5.77 3.23
N ASP A 15 -3.27 5.36 4.50
CA ASP A 15 -4.42 4.76 5.16
C ASP A 15 -5.20 5.90 5.83
N PHE A 16 -6.34 6.26 5.21
CA PHE A 16 -7.16 7.38 5.67
C PHE A 16 -8.20 6.90 6.68
N ASP A 17 -7.73 6.56 7.87
CA ASP A 17 -8.54 5.94 8.94
C ASP A 17 -9.31 6.93 9.77
N ALA A 18 -8.86 8.19 9.82
CA ALA A 18 -9.43 9.20 10.70
C ALA A 18 -9.66 8.64 12.12
N GLU A 19 -10.86 8.74 12.69
CA GLU A 19 -11.17 8.26 14.03
C GLU A 19 -11.27 6.74 14.13
N GLU A 20 -11.49 6.06 13.00
CA GLU A 20 -11.76 4.62 13.00
C GLU A 20 -10.55 3.79 13.47
N VAL A 21 -9.32 4.28 13.35
CA VAL A 21 -8.15 3.58 13.92
C VAL A 21 -8.32 3.39 15.43
N TRP A 22 -8.81 4.40 16.16
CA TRP A 22 -9.02 4.29 17.62
C TRP A 22 -10.31 3.54 17.97
N ILE A 23 -11.39 3.73 17.19
CA ILE A 23 -12.66 3.02 17.42
C ILE A 23 -12.49 1.53 17.11
N GLY A 24 -11.78 1.18 16.04
CA GLY A 24 -11.47 -0.19 15.68
C GLY A 24 -10.57 -0.90 16.72
N MET A 25 -9.70 -0.18 17.41
CA MET A 25 -8.90 -0.72 18.51
C MET A 25 -9.73 -1.01 19.77
N ASP A 26 -10.64 -0.10 20.12
CA ASP A 26 -11.55 -0.24 21.26
C ASP A 26 -12.82 0.61 21.00
N GLU A 27 -13.97 -0.05 20.94
CA GLU A 27 -15.26 0.61 20.71
C GLU A 27 -15.61 1.65 21.78
N ALA A 28 -15.09 1.51 23.01
CA ALA A 28 -15.27 2.51 24.07
C ALA A 28 -14.69 3.89 23.68
N ASN A 29 -13.76 3.94 22.73
CA ASN A 29 -13.23 5.20 22.23
C ASN A 29 -14.25 6.03 21.46
N ALA A 30 -15.34 5.43 20.96
CA ALA A 30 -16.39 6.14 20.21
C ALA A 30 -17.06 7.27 21.01
N THR A 31 -16.98 7.25 22.34
CA THR A 31 -17.54 8.25 23.26
C THR A 31 -16.47 9.15 23.89
N ARG A 32 -15.21 9.11 23.38
CA ARG A 32 -14.06 9.83 23.96
C ARG A 32 -13.57 10.95 23.03
N PRO A 33 -14.14 12.19 23.11
CA PRO A 33 -13.83 13.27 22.15
C PRO A 33 -12.33 13.60 22.06
N GLY A 34 -11.62 13.56 23.19
CA GLY A 34 -10.18 13.80 23.24
C GLY A 34 -9.38 12.78 22.43
N VAL A 35 -9.74 11.50 22.49
CA VAL A 35 -9.13 10.43 21.69
C VAL A 35 -9.47 10.62 20.22
N LEU A 36 -10.75 10.77 19.89
CA LEU A 36 -11.23 10.93 18.52
C LEU A 36 -10.68 12.18 17.82
N SER A 37 -10.36 13.23 18.58
CA SER A 37 -9.78 14.46 18.02
C SER A 37 -8.44 14.23 17.32
N GLN A 38 -7.72 13.18 17.68
CA GLN A 38 -6.47 12.80 17.01
C GLN A 38 -6.75 12.33 15.57
N GLY A 39 -7.80 11.51 15.39
CA GLY A 39 -8.23 11.03 14.07
C GLY A 39 -8.90 12.12 13.24
N ALA A 40 -9.79 12.91 13.87
CA ALA A 40 -10.42 14.04 13.21
C ALA A 40 -9.41 15.06 12.64
N TYR A 41 -8.23 15.19 13.26
CA TYR A 41 -7.14 15.99 12.71
C TYR A 41 -6.73 15.48 11.32
N GLY A 42 -6.66 14.17 11.13
CA GLY A 42 -6.32 13.56 9.85
C GLY A 42 -7.26 14.03 8.73
N ALA A 43 -8.57 14.00 8.97
CA ALA A 43 -9.56 14.45 8.00
C ALA A 43 -9.59 15.97 7.81
N LYS A 44 -9.42 16.74 8.90
CA LYS A 44 -9.59 18.21 8.86
C LYS A 44 -8.36 18.95 8.36
N VAL A 45 -7.17 18.47 8.69
CA VAL A 45 -5.91 19.19 8.47
C VAL A 45 -4.89 18.30 7.74
N GLY A 46 -4.68 17.07 8.22
CA GLY A 46 -3.62 16.20 7.71
C GLY A 46 -3.80 15.85 6.24
N LEU A 47 -4.99 15.40 5.85
CA LEU A 47 -5.27 15.03 4.46
C LEU A 47 -5.13 16.22 3.49
N PRO A 48 -5.72 17.40 3.73
CA PRO A 48 -5.48 18.57 2.86
C PRO A 48 -3.99 18.89 2.67
N LEU A 49 -3.18 18.84 3.73
CA LEU A 49 -1.74 19.10 3.66
C LEU A 49 -1.01 18.01 2.86
N VAL A 50 -1.41 16.76 2.99
CA VAL A 50 -0.85 15.64 2.19
C VAL A 50 -1.21 15.81 0.72
N LEU A 51 -2.46 16.11 0.39
CA LEU A 51 -2.89 16.33 -1.00
C LEU A 51 -2.14 17.51 -1.65
N GLU A 52 -1.98 18.62 -0.91
CA GLU A 52 -1.17 19.76 -1.38
C GLU A 52 0.29 19.37 -1.64
N LEU A 53 0.89 18.56 -0.75
CA LEU A 53 2.25 18.08 -0.92
C LEU A 53 2.39 17.20 -2.17
N LEU A 54 1.49 16.23 -2.35
CA LEU A 54 1.49 15.36 -3.53
C LEU A 54 1.33 16.15 -4.83
N ALA A 55 0.44 17.15 -4.83
CA ALA A 55 0.23 18.03 -5.99
C ALA A 55 1.50 18.83 -6.34
N ARG A 56 2.24 19.34 -5.36
CA ARG A 56 3.52 20.06 -5.61
C ARG A 56 4.57 19.18 -6.28
N HIS A 57 4.55 17.89 -6.02
CA HIS A 57 5.46 16.92 -6.63
C HIS A 57 4.87 16.19 -7.85
N GLU A 58 3.68 16.58 -8.31
CA GLU A 58 2.97 15.96 -9.44
C GLU A 58 2.81 14.44 -9.27
N LEU A 59 2.61 13.96 -8.04
CA LEU A 59 2.52 12.56 -7.70
C LEU A 59 1.08 12.11 -7.54
N THR A 60 0.77 10.94 -8.12
CA THR A 60 -0.40 10.16 -7.76
C THR A 60 -0.05 9.11 -6.69
N ALA A 61 -0.99 8.85 -5.79
CA ALA A 61 -0.82 7.94 -4.67
C ALA A 61 -2.06 7.05 -4.52
N THR A 62 -1.98 6.04 -3.67
CA THR A 62 -3.11 5.19 -3.30
C THR A 62 -3.58 5.50 -1.89
N PHE A 63 -4.87 5.73 -1.73
CA PHE A 63 -5.51 5.94 -0.42
C PHE A 63 -6.38 4.73 -0.09
N PHE A 64 -6.09 4.05 1.01
CA PHE A 64 -6.96 3.00 1.54
C PHE A 64 -7.92 3.63 2.54
N VAL A 65 -9.22 3.48 2.30
CA VAL A 65 -10.26 4.23 3.03
C VAL A 65 -11.28 3.26 3.62
N PRO A 66 -11.46 3.25 4.97
CA PRO A 66 -12.53 2.51 5.60
C PRO A 66 -13.91 3.04 5.16
N GLY A 67 -14.87 2.15 4.92
CA GLY A 67 -16.20 2.56 4.47
C GLY A 67 -16.88 3.55 5.42
N ARG A 68 -16.73 3.39 6.74
CA ARG A 68 -17.29 4.29 7.75
C ARG A 68 -16.63 5.68 7.72
N VAL A 69 -15.33 5.76 7.39
CA VAL A 69 -14.63 7.04 7.18
C VAL A 69 -15.17 7.73 5.94
N ALA A 70 -15.39 6.97 4.86
CA ALA A 70 -15.98 7.51 3.64
C ALA A 70 -17.39 8.05 3.84
N GLU A 71 -18.23 7.40 4.65
CA GLU A 71 -19.55 7.93 5.04
C GLU A 71 -19.45 9.21 5.88
N ARG A 72 -18.47 9.30 6.78
CA ARG A 72 -18.28 10.44 7.68
C ARG A 72 -17.69 11.66 6.98
N TYR A 73 -16.83 11.44 5.98
CA TYR A 73 -16.07 12.46 5.28
C TYR A 73 -16.17 12.32 3.74
N PRO A 74 -17.41 12.31 3.17
CA PRO A 74 -17.57 12.10 1.73
C PRO A 74 -16.89 13.18 0.89
N GLU A 75 -16.80 14.42 1.40
CA GLU A 75 -16.08 15.52 0.76
C GLU A 75 -14.57 15.23 0.63
N ARG A 76 -13.97 14.53 1.60
CA ARG A 76 -12.56 14.16 1.58
C ARG A 76 -12.28 13.06 0.54
N VAL A 77 -13.20 12.11 0.42
CA VAL A 77 -13.17 11.11 -0.66
C VAL A 77 -13.25 11.79 -2.04
N ALA A 78 -14.14 12.75 -2.18
CA ALA A 78 -14.27 13.53 -3.42
C ALA A 78 -12.99 14.32 -3.76
N GLU A 79 -12.32 14.91 -2.76
CA GLU A 79 -11.03 15.61 -2.94
C GLU A 79 -9.92 14.66 -3.39
N ILE A 80 -9.80 13.48 -2.79
CA ILE A 80 -8.83 12.44 -3.19
C ILE A 80 -9.05 12.04 -4.66
N LEU A 81 -10.29 11.77 -5.04
CA LEU A 81 -10.65 11.39 -6.41
C LEU A 81 -10.42 12.54 -7.40
N ALA A 82 -10.80 13.77 -7.05
CA ALA A 82 -10.61 14.94 -7.90
C ALA A 82 -9.13 15.25 -8.16
N ALA A 83 -8.24 14.92 -7.22
CA ALA A 83 -6.80 15.01 -7.37
C ALA A 83 -6.19 13.84 -8.19
N GLY A 84 -7.00 12.88 -8.67
CA GLY A 84 -6.55 11.77 -9.52
C GLY A 84 -5.91 10.61 -8.76
N HIS A 85 -6.03 10.56 -7.44
CA HIS A 85 -5.48 9.47 -6.64
C HIS A 85 -6.37 8.23 -6.69
N GLU A 86 -5.74 7.07 -6.48
CA GLU A 86 -6.43 5.79 -6.35
C GLU A 86 -7.06 5.65 -4.97
N ILE A 87 -8.26 5.05 -4.90
CA ILE A 87 -8.88 4.61 -3.64
C ILE A 87 -8.98 3.10 -3.62
N GLY A 88 -8.43 2.48 -2.57
CA GLY A 88 -8.56 1.08 -2.21
C GLY A 88 -9.44 0.86 -0.98
N LEU A 89 -9.84 -0.40 -0.77
CA LEU A 89 -10.61 -0.83 0.40
C LEU A 89 -9.73 -0.93 1.65
N HIS A 90 -10.27 -0.53 2.81
CA HIS A 90 -9.64 -0.68 4.13
C HIS A 90 -10.61 -1.21 5.20
N GLY A 91 -11.43 -2.22 4.86
CA GLY A 91 -12.54 -2.65 5.69
C GLY A 91 -13.63 -1.58 5.76
N TYR A 92 -14.63 -1.80 6.62
CA TYR A 92 -15.67 -0.80 6.88
C TYR A 92 -15.46 -0.10 8.22
N THR A 93 -15.20 -0.88 9.31
CA THR A 93 -15.07 -0.39 10.69
C THR A 93 -13.61 -0.34 11.18
N HIS A 94 -12.64 -0.45 10.30
CA HIS A 94 -11.22 -0.52 10.64
C HIS A 94 -10.89 -1.64 11.65
N ARG A 95 -11.59 -2.78 11.57
CA ARG A 95 -11.28 -4.01 12.31
C ARG A 95 -10.75 -5.07 11.35
N GLY A 96 -9.56 -5.61 11.65
CA GLY A 96 -9.01 -6.73 10.89
C GLY A 96 -9.90 -7.98 11.03
N PRO A 97 -9.90 -8.90 10.03
CA PRO A 97 -10.75 -10.10 10.03
C PRO A 97 -10.64 -10.96 11.29
N GLY A 98 -9.47 -11.05 11.91
CA GLY A 98 -9.27 -11.76 13.18
C GLY A 98 -10.02 -11.17 14.38
N ARG A 99 -10.59 -9.97 14.24
CA ARG A 99 -11.40 -9.28 15.26
C ARG A 99 -12.89 -9.24 14.91
N LEU A 100 -13.28 -9.84 13.79
CA LEU A 100 -14.67 -9.98 13.37
C LEU A 100 -15.27 -11.27 13.92
N ALA A 101 -16.59 -11.32 14.05
CA ALA A 101 -17.29 -12.49 14.57
C ALA A 101 -17.34 -13.69 13.60
N GLY A 102 -16.63 -13.60 12.49
CA GLY A 102 -16.49 -14.65 11.50
C GLY A 102 -16.78 -14.16 10.08
N ILE A 103 -16.81 -15.11 9.15
CA ILE A 103 -16.88 -14.87 7.70
C ILE A 103 -18.09 -14.02 7.28
N ALA A 104 -19.25 -14.19 7.93
CA ALA A 104 -20.44 -13.41 7.58
C ALA A 104 -20.26 -11.91 7.89
N GLU A 105 -19.56 -11.57 8.96
CA GLU A 105 -19.23 -10.19 9.29
C GLU A 105 -18.16 -9.65 8.33
N GLU A 106 -17.15 -10.45 7.98
CA GLU A 106 -16.14 -10.08 6.98
C GLU A 106 -16.77 -9.76 5.62
N VAL A 107 -17.68 -10.62 5.14
CA VAL A 107 -18.49 -10.37 3.94
C VAL A 107 -19.23 -9.04 4.04
N SER A 108 -19.90 -8.78 5.17
CA SER A 108 -20.63 -7.54 5.40
C SER A 108 -19.71 -6.30 5.40
N GLU A 109 -18.55 -6.38 6.03
CA GLU A 109 -17.53 -5.31 6.04
C GLU A 109 -17.09 -4.96 4.61
N LEU A 110 -16.74 -5.97 3.81
CA LEU A 110 -16.30 -5.79 2.43
C LEU A 110 -17.41 -5.21 1.55
N ASP A 111 -18.61 -5.78 1.60
CA ASP A 111 -19.75 -5.38 0.76
C ASP A 111 -20.22 -3.95 1.08
N ARG A 112 -20.30 -3.60 2.37
CA ARG A 112 -20.68 -2.24 2.80
C ARG A 112 -19.62 -1.22 2.37
N SER A 113 -18.35 -1.52 2.57
CA SER A 113 -17.26 -0.63 2.17
C SER A 113 -17.28 -0.39 0.66
N LEU A 114 -17.40 -1.46 -0.14
CA LEU A 114 -17.53 -1.35 -1.60
C LEU A 114 -18.74 -0.50 -2.03
N ALA A 115 -19.90 -0.73 -1.41
CA ALA A 115 -21.11 0.01 -1.75
C ALA A 115 -20.94 1.51 -1.48
N VAL A 116 -20.40 1.89 -0.32
CA VAL A 116 -20.17 3.29 0.05
C VAL A 116 -19.17 3.96 -0.89
N LEU A 117 -18.01 3.35 -1.10
CA LEU A 117 -16.97 3.94 -1.95
C LEU A 117 -17.42 4.07 -3.41
N ARG A 118 -18.13 3.06 -3.94
CA ARG A 118 -18.71 3.13 -5.30
C ARG A 118 -19.78 4.20 -5.43
N ALA A 119 -20.62 4.39 -4.42
CA ALA A 119 -21.61 5.47 -4.40
C ALA A 119 -20.99 6.87 -4.42
N LEU A 120 -19.75 7.01 -3.92
CA LEU A 120 -18.96 8.25 -3.94
C LEU A 120 -18.11 8.38 -5.23
N GLY A 121 -18.25 7.46 -6.18
CA GLY A 121 -17.54 7.51 -7.47
C GLY A 121 -16.17 6.82 -7.51
N ALA A 122 -15.74 6.18 -6.42
CA ALA A 122 -14.54 5.38 -6.43
C ALA A 122 -14.76 4.03 -7.13
N ASN A 123 -13.70 3.46 -7.67
CA ASN A 123 -13.68 2.09 -8.21
C ASN A 123 -12.55 1.28 -7.56
N PRO A 124 -12.72 0.83 -6.31
CA PRO A 124 -11.66 0.11 -5.61
C PRO A 124 -11.31 -1.20 -6.31
N VAL A 125 -10.04 -1.37 -6.61
CA VAL A 125 -9.47 -2.61 -7.17
C VAL A 125 -8.44 -3.26 -6.26
N GLY A 126 -8.15 -2.63 -5.14
CA GLY A 126 -7.19 -3.10 -4.14
C GLY A 126 -7.75 -3.12 -2.74
N PHE A 127 -7.12 -3.93 -1.91
CA PHE A 127 -7.46 -4.10 -0.51
C PHE A 127 -6.23 -4.06 0.37
N ARG A 128 -6.35 -3.30 1.46
CA ARG A 128 -5.47 -3.36 2.63
C ARG A 128 -6.31 -3.64 3.85
N SER A 129 -5.93 -4.63 4.64
CA SER A 129 -6.60 -4.93 5.89
C SER A 129 -6.10 -3.99 6.99
N PRO A 130 -6.97 -3.55 7.91
CA PRO A 130 -6.52 -2.92 9.14
C PRO A 130 -5.46 -3.77 9.85
N SER A 131 -4.34 -3.16 10.23
CA SER A 131 -3.18 -3.83 10.85
C SER A 131 -2.56 -4.95 10.00
N TRP A 132 -2.83 -4.99 8.69
CA TRP A 132 -2.31 -5.96 7.70
C TRP A 132 -2.60 -7.43 8.05
N ASP A 133 -3.57 -7.69 8.90
CA ASP A 133 -4.00 -9.02 9.25
C ASP A 133 -5.27 -9.39 8.48
N PHE A 134 -5.38 -10.63 7.98
CA PHE A 134 -6.58 -11.11 7.33
C PHE A 134 -6.81 -12.60 7.56
N GLY A 135 -8.07 -13.04 7.36
CA GLY A 135 -8.47 -14.42 7.59
C GLY A 135 -8.15 -15.35 6.43
N GLU A 136 -8.25 -16.64 6.67
CA GLU A 136 -7.99 -17.69 5.66
C GLU A 136 -8.83 -17.53 4.38
N GLN A 137 -10.06 -16.99 4.52
CA GLN A 137 -11.00 -16.83 3.40
C GLN A 137 -10.91 -15.47 2.70
N THR A 138 -10.17 -14.50 3.26
CA THR A 138 -10.16 -13.12 2.79
C THR A 138 -9.81 -13.02 1.30
N LEU A 139 -8.76 -13.70 0.84
CA LEU A 139 -8.35 -13.65 -0.57
C LEU A 139 -9.42 -14.17 -1.54
N ALA A 140 -10.15 -15.21 -1.15
CA ALA A 140 -11.27 -15.73 -1.96
C ALA A 140 -12.41 -14.73 -2.02
N LEU A 141 -12.78 -14.15 -0.88
CA LEU A 141 -13.83 -13.11 -0.80
C LEU A 141 -13.50 -11.87 -1.61
N LEU A 142 -12.22 -11.46 -1.64
CA LEU A 142 -11.74 -10.34 -2.44
C LEU A 142 -11.82 -10.65 -3.94
N ALA A 143 -11.40 -11.86 -4.35
CA ALA A 143 -11.46 -12.29 -5.75
C ALA A 143 -12.91 -12.32 -6.28
N GLU A 144 -13.87 -12.82 -5.49
CA GLU A 144 -15.29 -12.82 -5.82
C GLU A 144 -15.87 -11.40 -6.05
N ARG A 145 -15.26 -10.38 -5.44
CA ARG A 145 -15.67 -8.97 -5.54
C ARG A 145 -14.93 -8.20 -6.63
N GLY A 146 -14.05 -8.88 -7.38
CA GLY A 146 -13.27 -8.28 -8.46
C GLY A 146 -12.09 -7.44 -7.97
N ILE A 147 -11.64 -7.64 -6.73
CA ILE A 147 -10.42 -7.03 -6.22
C ILE A 147 -9.21 -7.70 -6.89
N VAL A 148 -8.27 -6.89 -7.34
CA VAL A 148 -7.13 -7.32 -8.17
C VAL A 148 -5.88 -7.52 -7.33
N TYR A 149 -5.71 -6.74 -6.25
CA TYR A 149 -4.52 -6.81 -5.41
C TYR A 149 -4.83 -6.70 -3.91
N SER A 150 -3.93 -7.29 -3.15
CA SER A 150 -3.76 -7.20 -1.70
C SER A 150 -2.47 -6.45 -1.39
N SER A 151 -2.38 -5.77 -0.25
CA SER A 151 -1.16 -5.12 0.24
C SER A 151 -1.06 -5.32 1.75
N ASN A 152 -0.69 -6.56 2.16
CA ASN A 152 -0.77 -7.02 3.54
C ASN A 152 0.40 -7.93 3.98
N MET A 153 0.95 -8.75 3.08
CA MET A 153 1.96 -9.74 3.43
C MET A 153 3.35 -9.12 3.52
N MET A 154 4.25 -9.77 4.27
CA MET A 154 5.59 -9.27 4.61
C MET A 154 6.70 -10.28 4.30
N ASP A 155 6.39 -11.31 3.50
CA ASP A 155 7.25 -12.46 3.26
C ASP A 155 8.16 -12.33 2.02
N ASP A 156 7.99 -11.24 1.24
CA ASP A 156 8.87 -10.91 0.10
C ASP A 156 9.05 -9.39 -0.01
N ILE A 157 10.06 -8.98 -0.78
CA ILE A 157 10.28 -7.60 -1.22
C ILE A 157 9.78 -7.36 -2.65
N ARG A 158 9.26 -8.39 -3.33
CA ARG A 158 8.75 -8.34 -4.70
C ARG A 158 7.29 -8.75 -4.73
N PRO A 159 6.48 -8.11 -5.58
CA PRO A 159 5.11 -8.56 -5.80
C PRO A 159 5.06 -9.99 -6.35
N TYR A 160 3.99 -10.70 -5.97
CA TYR A 160 3.69 -12.04 -6.45
C TYR A 160 2.18 -12.26 -6.60
N VAL A 161 1.79 -13.40 -7.15
CA VAL A 161 0.37 -13.74 -7.37
C VAL A 161 -0.02 -14.89 -6.45
N HIS A 162 -1.02 -14.68 -5.62
CA HIS A 162 -1.61 -15.71 -4.78
C HIS A 162 -2.37 -16.76 -5.61
N GLN A 163 -2.11 -18.03 -5.31
CA GLN A 163 -2.85 -19.14 -5.92
C GLN A 163 -3.84 -19.73 -4.90
N PRO A 164 -5.05 -20.10 -5.26
CA PRO A 164 -5.65 -20.04 -6.61
C PRO A 164 -6.39 -18.73 -6.90
N SER A 165 -6.41 -17.73 -6.00
CA SER A 165 -7.23 -16.52 -6.11
C SER A 165 -6.87 -15.61 -7.31
N GLY A 166 -5.61 -15.65 -7.76
CA GLY A 166 -5.11 -14.75 -8.79
C GLY A 166 -4.90 -13.30 -8.34
N ILE A 167 -5.05 -13.02 -7.04
CA ILE A 167 -4.80 -11.70 -6.45
C ILE A 167 -3.30 -11.44 -6.41
N VAL A 168 -2.90 -10.25 -6.84
CA VAL A 168 -1.51 -9.80 -6.73
C VAL A 168 -1.25 -9.31 -5.31
N GLU A 169 -0.20 -9.82 -4.67
CA GLU A 169 0.30 -9.24 -3.42
C GLU A 169 1.30 -8.14 -3.70
N LEU A 170 1.14 -7.02 -3.03
CA LEU A 170 2.09 -5.92 -2.96
C LEU A 170 2.65 -5.88 -1.54
N PRO A 171 3.79 -6.54 -1.27
CA PRO A 171 4.29 -6.71 0.07
C PRO A 171 4.56 -5.40 0.80
N VAL A 172 4.27 -5.41 2.09
CA VAL A 172 4.43 -4.29 3.02
C VAL A 172 5.41 -4.65 4.12
N GLN A 173 5.79 -3.69 4.95
CA GLN A 173 6.61 -3.94 6.14
C GLN A 173 6.45 -2.81 7.16
N TRP A 174 6.41 -3.19 8.43
CA TRP A 174 6.21 -2.25 9.55
C TRP A 174 7.23 -1.12 9.61
N ILE A 175 8.43 -1.33 9.10
CA ILE A 175 9.49 -0.32 9.14
C ILE A 175 9.19 0.88 8.22
N LEU A 176 8.39 0.66 7.15
CA LEU A 176 7.91 1.69 6.21
C LEU A 176 6.50 2.19 6.50
N ASP A 177 6.00 1.95 7.72
CA ASP A 177 4.73 2.46 8.21
C ASP A 177 4.98 3.54 9.26
N ASP A 178 4.25 4.67 9.20
CA ASP A 178 4.42 5.76 10.14
C ASP A 178 3.75 5.51 11.51
N ALA A 179 2.76 4.61 11.58
CA ALA A 179 2.04 4.34 12.83
C ALA A 179 2.92 3.73 13.93
N PRO A 180 3.79 2.71 13.67
CA PRO A 180 4.72 2.20 14.69
C PRO A 180 5.67 3.26 15.25
N HIS A 181 5.95 4.31 14.49
CA HIS A 181 6.88 5.36 14.87
C HIS A 181 6.20 6.55 15.58
N PHE A 182 4.97 6.87 15.22
CA PHE A 182 4.33 8.13 15.60
C PHE A 182 3.00 8.00 16.35
N MET A 183 2.37 6.84 16.31
CA MET A 183 1.13 6.62 17.04
C MET A 183 1.41 6.54 18.53
N PHE A 184 0.76 7.40 19.31
CA PHE A 184 0.79 7.36 20.77
C PHE A 184 -0.52 6.77 21.29
N ASP A 185 -0.41 5.74 22.11
CA ASP A 185 -1.54 5.17 22.82
C ASP A 185 -1.53 5.66 24.27
N ASN A 186 -2.53 6.46 24.62
CA ASN A 186 -2.67 7.01 25.97
C ASN A 186 -3.25 6.00 26.99
N ALA A 187 -3.61 4.80 26.58
CA ALA A 187 -4.05 3.76 27.51
C ALA A 187 -2.87 3.09 28.21
N SER A 188 -1.79 2.85 27.47
CA SER A 188 -0.61 2.16 28.01
C SER A 188 0.50 3.10 28.49
N TRP A 189 0.66 4.28 27.90
CA TRP A 189 1.78 5.22 28.11
C TRP A 189 3.17 4.61 27.85
N GLU A 190 3.23 3.48 27.16
CA GLU A 190 4.48 2.74 26.95
C GLU A 190 5.19 3.13 25.65
N LYS A 191 4.46 3.69 24.69
CA LYS A 191 5.01 4.07 23.38
C LYS A 191 5.65 5.43 23.42
N THR A 192 6.88 5.52 22.90
CA THR A 192 7.60 6.78 22.72
C THR A 192 7.45 7.21 21.26
N ILE A 193 7.01 8.45 21.05
CA ILE A 193 7.00 9.06 19.71
C ILE A 193 8.44 9.29 19.27
N ARG A 194 8.83 8.72 18.13
CA ARG A 194 10.17 8.88 17.55
C ARG A 194 10.38 10.28 16.95
N SER A 195 11.64 10.67 16.84
CA SER A 195 11.95 11.90 16.12
C SER A 195 11.78 11.70 14.61
N PRO A 196 11.26 12.70 13.87
CA PRO A 196 11.15 12.61 12.41
C PRO A 196 12.51 12.40 11.71
N ARG A 197 13.63 12.78 12.34
CA ARG A 197 14.97 12.55 11.81
C ARG A 197 15.33 11.07 11.83
N GLU A 198 15.14 10.40 12.98
CA GLU A 198 15.39 8.96 13.10
C GLU A 198 14.55 8.14 12.12
N VAL A 199 13.25 8.48 11.99
CA VAL A 199 12.37 7.80 11.04
C VAL A 199 12.82 8.04 9.60
N GLY A 200 13.28 9.24 9.28
CA GLY A 200 13.84 9.54 7.96
C GLY A 200 15.08 8.72 7.62
N GLU A 201 16.00 8.57 8.58
CA GLU A 201 17.19 7.73 8.42
C GLU A 201 16.81 6.24 8.22
N ILE A 202 15.80 5.74 8.93
CA ILE A 202 15.28 4.38 8.79
C ILE A 202 14.66 4.18 7.39
N TRP A 203 13.75 5.07 6.97
CA TRP A 203 13.09 4.98 5.68
C TRP A 203 14.06 5.11 4.51
N GLU A 204 15.04 6.02 4.60
CA GLU A 204 16.08 6.16 3.59
C GLU A 204 16.88 4.86 3.43
N ALA A 205 17.35 4.29 4.54
CA ALA A 205 18.13 3.04 4.50
C ALA A 205 17.34 1.90 3.86
N GLU A 206 16.07 1.75 4.24
CA GLU A 206 15.21 0.68 3.74
C GLU A 206 14.85 0.87 2.26
N LEU A 207 14.44 2.07 1.85
CA LEU A 207 14.08 2.36 0.46
C LEU A 207 15.29 2.22 -0.49
N ARG A 208 16.48 2.64 -0.07
CA ARG A 208 17.72 2.41 -0.83
C ARG A 208 18.07 0.93 -0.94
N GLY A 209 17.88 0.16 0.15
CA GLY A 209 18.08 -1.29 0.15
C GLY A 209 17.14 -2.01 -0.81
N ILE A 210 15.85 -1.71 -0.74
CA ILE A 210 14.83 -2.25 -1.66
C ILE A 210 15.17 -1.89 -3.11
N HIS A 211 15.53 -0.64 -3.38
CA HIS A 211 15.93 -0.18 -4.72
C HIS A 211 17.16 -0.95 -5.23
N ALA A 212 18.17 -1.15 -4.40
CA ALA A 212 19.38 -1.89 -4.76
C ALA A 212 19.07 -3.36 -5.13
N LEU A 213 18.10 -3.98 -4.45
CA LEU A 213 17.65 -5.36 -4.68
C LEU A 213 16.60 -5.49 -5.79
N GLY A 214 16.14 -4.39 -6.37
CA GLY A 214 15.14 -4.40 -7.43
C GLY A 214 13.73 -4.77 -6.94
N GLY A 215 13.41 -4.41 -5.70
CA GLY A 215 12.14 -4.70 -5.03
C GLY A 215 11.07 -3.64 -5.20
N LEU A 216 10.01 -3.77 -4.41
CA LEU A 216 8.90 -2.83 -4.24
C LEU A 216 8.96 -2.17 -2.86
N GLY A 217 9.07 -0.85 -2.82
CA GLY A 217 8.85 -0.07 -1.61
C GLY A 217 7.39 0.36 -1.53
N VAL A 218 6.69 -0.07 -0.48
CA VAL A 218 5.34 0.45 -0.16
C VAL A 218 5.48 1.29 1.10
N LEU A 219 5.49 2.63 0.92
CA LEU A 219 5.48 3.54 2.06
C LEU A 219 4.04 3.71 2.53
N THR A 220 3.76 3.30 3.75
CA THR A 220 2.44 3.41 4.37
C THR A 220 2.44 4.56 5.37
N THR A 221 1.55 5.51 5.17
CA THR A 221 1.44 6.67 6.06
C THR A 221 -0.03 7.01 6.31
N HIS A 222 -0.27 7.72 7.40
CA HIS A 222 -1.63 8.05 7.84
C HIS A 222 -1.74 9.58 7.97
N PRO A 223 -2.72 10.24 7.35
CA PRO A 223 -2.88 11.70 7.44
C PRO A 223 -2.92 12.22 8.87
N GLN A 224 -3.45 11.45 9.83
CA GLN A 224 -3.48 11.81 11.24
C GLN A 224 -2.10 11.80 11.92
N PHE A 225 -1.13 11.06 11.35
CA PHE A 225 0.24 10.95 11.89
C PHE A 225 1.22 11.77 11.07
N ILE A 226 1.39 11.45 9.77
CA ILE A 226 2.38 12.12 8.92
C ILE A 226 2.00 13.57 8.60
N GLY A 227 0.71 13.89 8.54
CA GLY A 227 0.19 15.24 8.26
C GLY A 227 0.38 16.26 9.37
N ARG A 228 1.14 15.95 10.43
CA ARG A 228 1.47 16.90 11.50
C ARG A 228 2.60 17.83 11.07
N PRO A 229 2.63 19.11 11.51
CA PRO A 229 3.59 20.12 11.04
C PRO A 229 5.07 19.70 11.14
N GLY A 230 5.43 18.96 12.18
CA GLY A 230 6.81 18.49 12.37
C GLY A 230 7.16 17.22 11.57
N ARG A 231 6.17 16.55 10.98
CA ARG A 231 6.33 15.26 10.26
C ARG A 231 6.11 15.40 8.75
N LEU A 232 5.28 16.35 8.31
CA LEU A 232 5.06 16.60 6.90
C LEU A 232 6.36 16.86 6.11
N PRO A 233 7.36 17.61 6.64
CA PRO A 233 8.66 17.73 5.99
C PRO A 233 9.45 16.43 5.89
N LEU A 234 9.18 15.44 6.72
CA LEU A 234 9.76 14.10 6.58
C LEU A 234 9.21 13.41 5.32
N LEU A 235 7.89 13.44 5.14
CA LEU A 235 7.27 12.88 3.93
C LEU A 235 7.82 13.54 2.67
N GLU A 236 7.94 14.87 2.66
CA GLU A 236 8.51 15.62 1.53
C GLU A 236 9.92 15.16 1.19
N ARG A 237 10.82 15.11 2.17
CA ARG A 237 12.18 14.59 1.96
C ARG A 237 12.22 13.13 1.48
N THR A 238 11.29 12.31 1.95
CA THR A 238 11.20 10.91 1.49
C THR A 238 10.74 10.83 0.04
N ILE A 239 9.81 11.68 -0.38
CA ILE A 239 9.40 11.82 -1.79
C ILE A 239 10.60 12.24 -2.64
N GLU A 240 11.30 13.30 -2.25
CA GLU A 240 12.50 13.81 -2.96
C GLU A 240 13.58 12.73 -3.08
N LEU A 241 13.85 12.01 -2.00
CA LEU A 241 14.78 10.89 -1.98
C LEU A 241 14.40 9.83 -3.02
N VAL A 242 13.15 9.40 -3.03
CA VAL A 242 12.66 8.35 -3.94
C VAL A 242 12.75 8.82 -5.39
N LEU A 243 12.32 10.05 -5.68
CA LEU A 243 12.39 10.62 -7.04
C LEU A 243 13.82 10.76 -7.56
N ALA A 244 14.81 10.91 -6.67
CA ALA A 244 16.22 10.95 -7.02
C ALA A 244 16.87 9.58 -7.27
N LEU A 245 16.19 8.46 -6.98
CA LEU A 245 16.71 7.12 -7.24
C LEU A 245 16.63 6.78 -8.74
N GLU A 246 17.78 6.49 -9.35
CA GLU A 246 17.86 6.18 -10.77
C GLU A 246 17.07 4.93 -11.13
N GLY A 247 16.21 5.02 -12.14
CA GLY A 247 15.41 3.89 -12.59
C GLY A 247 14.30 3.46 -11.62
N VAL A 248 13.91 4.31 -10.66
CA VAL A 248 12.72 4.06 -9.86
C VAL A 248 11.44 4.28 -10.69
N TRP A 249 10.45 3.43 -10.47
CA TRP A 249 9.10 3.62 -10.97
C TRP A 249 8.19 3.98 -9.81
N VAL A 250 7.76 5.23 -9.73
CA VAL A 250 6.74 5.67 -8.79
C VAL A 250 5.39 5.54 -9.45
N ALA A 251 4.47 4.79 -8.81
CA ALA A 251 3.14 4.52 -9.36
C ALA A 251 2.15 4.21 -8.25
N THR A 252 0.85 4.22 -8.58
CA THR A 252 -0.18 3.75 -7.66
C THR A 252 -0.07 2.23 -7.45
N ALA A 253 -0.58 1.75 -6.33
CA ALA A 253 -0.62 0.31 -6.03
C ALA A 253 -1.35 -0.49 -7.12
N GLY A 254 -2.46 0.06 -7.64
CA GLY A 254 -3.21 -0.57 -8.74
C GLY A 254 -2.47 -0.60 -10.07
N GLU A 255 -1.66 0.42 -10.40
CA GLU A 255 -0.81 0.40 -11.59
C GLU A 255 0.26 -0.67 -11.49
N ILE A 256 0.91 -0.77 -10.33
CA ILE A 256 1.92 -1.80 -10.06
C ILE A 256 1.28 -3.19 -10.16
N ALA A 257 0.13 -3.40 -9.52
CA ALA A 257 -0.57 -4.68 -9.53
C ALA A 257 -0.98 -5.11 -10.95
N ARG A 258 -1.55 -4.19 -11.75
CA ARG A 258 -1.90 -4.47 -13.15
C ARG A 258 -0.68 -4.85 -13.98
N HIS A 259 0.44 -4.17 -13.80
CA HIS A 259 1.69 -4.49 -14.48
C HIS A 259 2.20 -5.90 -14.12
N VAL A 260 2.22 -6.22 -12.82
CA VAL A 260 2.67 -7.54 -12.32
C VAL A 260 1.78 -8.65 -12.86
N ARG A 261 0.46 -8.46 -12.83
CA ARG A 261 -0.53 -9.43 -13.34
C ARG A 261 -0.33 -9.69 -14.83
N ALA A 262 -0.23 -8.64 -15.64
CA ALA A 262 -0.02 -8.76 -17.08
C ALA A 262 1.28 -9.53 -17.40
N ARG A 263 2.33 -9.34 -16.62
CA ARG A 263 3.58 -10.09 -16.80
C ARG A 263 3.45 -11.56 -16.39
N ALA A 264 2.71 -11.84 -15.32
CA ALA A 264 2.46 -13.23 -14.90
C ALA A 264 1.65 -14.00 -15.96
N GLU A 265 0.67 -13.34 -16.57
CA GLU A 265 -0.15 -13.91 -17.66
C GLU A 265 0.65 -14.11 -18.96
N ALA A 266 1.62 -13.25 -19.25
CA ALA A 266 2.48 -13.37 -20.44
C ALA A 266 3.51 -14.53 -20.35
N GLY A 267 3.71 -15.11 -19.16
CA GLY A 267 4.71 -16.15 -18.92
C GLY A 267 6.17 -15.65 -19.02
N PRO A 268 7.16 -16.52 -18.78
CA PRO A 268 8.56 -16.17 -18.94
C PRO A 268 8.86 -15.79 -20.40
N ALA A 269 9.60 -14.70 -20.61
CA ALA A 269 10.05 -14.31 -21.94
C ALA A 269 10.76 -15.51 -22.61
N PRO A 270 10.55 -15.78 -23.91
CA PRO A 270 11.25 -16.85 -24.59
C PRO A 270 12.75 -16.64 -24.40
N THR A 271 13.40 -17.61 -23.76
CA THR A 271 14.86 -17.65 -23.68
C THR A 271 15.39 -17.64 -25.10
N ALA A 272 16.20 -16.64 -25.46
CA ALA A 272 16.96 -16.67 -26.69
C ALA A 272 17.69 -18.01 -26.74
N GLN A 273 17.33 -18.86 -27.70
CA GLN A 273 18.00 -20.12 -27.91
C GLN A 273 19.48 -19.77 -28.13
N ALA A 274 20.35 -20.33 -27.26
CA ALA A 274 21.76 -20.29 -27.51
C ALA A 274 21.97 -20.88 -28.91
N GLU A 275 22.49 -20.09 -29.84
CA GLU A 275 22.92 -20.59 -31.15
C GLU A 275 23.81 -21.77 -30.91
N ALA A 276 23.41 -22.93 -31.43
CA ALA A 276 24.16 -24.14 -31.34
C ALA A 276 25.51 -23.92 -32.06
N GLU A 277 26.61 -24.01 -31.30
CA GLU A 277 27.94 -24.07 -31.88
C GLU A 277 27.97 -25.17 -32.95
N PRO A 278 28.52 -24.92 -34.16
CA PRO A 278 28.67 -25.94 -35.18
C PRO A 278 29.65 -26.98 -34.70
N ALA A 279 29.25 -28.25 -34.78
CA ALA A 279 30.05 -29.39 -34.40
C ALA A 279 31.42 -29.38 -35.12
N PRO A 280 32.52 -29.69 -34.42
CA PRO A 280 33.86 -29.74 -35.04
C PRO A 280 33.92 -30.77 -36.15
N GLY A 281 34.31 -30.31 -37.35
CA GLY A 281 34.45 -31.15 -38.54
C GLY A 281 35.40 -32.33 -38.31
N LYS A 282 34.95 -33.52 -38.68
CA LYS A 282 35.79 -34.72 -38.73
C LYS A 282 36.89 -34.51 -39.77
N SER A 283 38.13 -34.46 -39.31
CA SER A 283 39.32 -34.55 -40.20
C SER A 283 39.38 -35.94 -40.81
N ALA A 284 39.32 -36.02 -42.14
CA ALA A 284 39.60 -37.23 -42.88
C ALA A 284 41.06 -37.62 -42.71
N GLY A 285 41.31 -38.77 -42.11
CA GLY A 285 42.63 -39.41 -42.10
C GLY A 285 42.94 -39.94 -43.47
N ALA A 286 44.11 -39.62 -43.98
CA ALA A 286 44.74 -40.29 -45.10
C ALA A 286 45.60 -41.39 -44.56
N GLU A 287 45.36 -42.59 -45.06
CA GLU A 287 46.35 -43.71 -45.01
C GLU A 287 47.33 -43.67 -46.19
N PRO A 288 48.46 -44.24 -46.02
CA PRO A 288 48.91 -45.34 -46.90
C PRO A 288 49.12 -46.62 -46.17
#